data_1832a14698a47997cf11930c3d049343
#
_entry.id   1832a14698a47997cf11930c3d049343
#
_cell.length_a   1.000
_cell.length_b   1.000
_cell.length_c   1.000
_cell.angle_alpha   90.00
_cell.angle_beta   90.00
_cell.angle_gamma   90.00
#
_symmetry.space_group_name_H-M   'P 1'
#
loop_
_entity.id
_entity.type
_entity.pdbx_description
1 polymer ?
#
loop_
_entity_poly.entity_id
_entity_poly.type
_entity_poly.pdbx_seq_one_letter_code
_entity_poly.pdbx_strand_id
1 'polypeptide(L)'
;LGNDIEKKFIKGHATACGKIPFYEGAYSAAKPGKQSMRAVLRKTLADKVFFSGEATHRTQWGSVNGGLYSGRDSAVQAAAYIKRIS
;
A
#
# COMPACT_ATOMS: atom_id res chain seq x y z
N LEU A 1 4.37 -32.57 -17.71
CA LEU A 1 3.41 -31.59 -17.16
C LEU A 1 2.98 -30.55 -18.18
N GLY A 2 3.89 -30.03 -19.01
CA GLY A 2 3.59 -28.94 -19.91
C GLY A 2 2.44 -29.22 -20.89
N ASN A 3 2.49 -30.36 -21.57
CA ASN A 3 1.47 -30.68 -22.58
C ASN A 3 0.10 -30.94 -21.98
N ASP A 4 0.02 -31.58 -20.82
CA ASP A 4 -1.24 -31.84 -20.15
C ASP A 4 -1.86 -30.56 -19.62
N ILE A 5 -1.03 -29.67 -19.08
CA ILE A 5 -1.50 -28.37 -18.58
C ILE A 5 -2.02 -27.51 -19.73
N GLU A 6 -1.34 -27.49 -20.87
CA GLU A 6 -1.77 -26.73 -22.03
C GLU A 6 -3.12 -27.19 -22.53
N LYS A 7 -3.35 -28.53 -22.60
CA LYS A 7 -4.63 -29.07 -23.02
C LYS A 7 -5.79 -28.77 -22.11
N LYS A 8 -5.49 -28.59 -20.80
CA LYS A 8 -6.49 -28.30 -19.77
C LYS A 8 -6.74 -26.82 -19.60
N PHE A 9 -5.89 -25.98 -20.18
CA PHE A 9 -6.00 -24.54 -20.05
C PHE A 9 -7.18 -24.03 -20.87
N ILE A 10 -8.12 -23.34 -20.22
CA ILE A 10 -9.32 -22.81 -20.88
C ILE A 10 -9.16 -21.32 -21.17
N LYS A 11 -8.78 -20.54 -20.15
CA LYS A 11 -8.68 -19.09 -20.30
C LYS A 11 -7.72 -18.52 -19.26
N GLY A 12 -6.99 -17.50 -19.63
CA GLY A 12 -6.13 -16.79 -18.72
C GLY A 12 -6.27 -15.29 -18.93
N HIS A 13 -5.98 -14.54 -17.89
CA HIS A 13 -5.98 -13.10 -17.94
C HIS A 13 -4.85 -12.57 -17.05
N ALA A 14 -4.04 -11.68 -17.60
CA ALA A 14 -2.97 -11.03 -16.84
C ALA A 14 -3.34 -9.57 -16.62
N THR A 15 -3.33 -9.14 -15.36
CA THR A 15 -3.46 -7.73 -15.05
C THR A 15 -2.14 -7.03 -15.35
N ALA A 16 -2.22 -5.78 -15.76
CA ALA A 16 -1.01 -5.01 -16.09
C ALA A 16 -0.88 -3.82 -15.15
N CYS A 17 -0.89 -4.09 -13.84
CA CYS A 17 -0.85 -3.04 -12.82
C CYS A 17 0.35 -2.10 -12.97
N GLY A 18 1.51 -2.65 -13.39
CA GLY A 18 2.69 -1.82 -13.61
C GLY A 18 2.58 -0.86 -14.78
N LYS A 19 1.64 -1.12 -15.71
CA LYS A 19 1.41 -0.28 -16.89
C LYS A 19 0.27 0.72 -16.70
N ILE A 20 -0.48 0.62 -15.60
CA ILE A 20 -1.58 1.54 -15.31
C ILE A 20 -0.99 2.78 -14.62
N PRO A 21 -1.21 4.00 -15.17
CA PRO A 21 -0.52 5.21 -14.68
C PRO A 21 -0.61 5.48 -13.18
N PHE A 22 -1.75 5.20 -12.57
CA PHE A 22 -1.92 5.48 -11.14
C PHE A 22 -1.51 4.33 -10.24
N TYR A 23 -1.38 3.12 -10.77
CA TYR A 23 -1.02 1.95 -9.97
C TYR A 23 0.49 1.74 -9.91
N GLU A 24 1.13 1.72 -11.04
CA GLU A 24 2.58 1.54 -11.22
C GLU A 24 3.17 0.30 -10.56
N GLY A 25 2.32 -0.61 -10.10
CA GLY A 25 2.75 -1.83 -9.46
C GLY A 25 1.63 -2.45 -8.66
N ALA A 26 1.91 -3.55 -7.97
CA ALA A 26 0.92 -4.31 -7.21
C ALA A 26 0.99 -4.00 -5.70
N TYR A 27 2.17 -3.99 -5.13
CA TYR A 27 2.37 -3.69 -3.72
C TYR A 27 3.79 -3.18 -3.51
N SER A 28 4.04 -2.58 -2.34
CA SER A 28 5.35 -2.01 -2.03
C SER A 28 6.35 -3.07 -1.61
N ALA A 29 7.61 -2.81 -1.88
CA ALA A 29 8.72 -3.63 -1.41
C ALA A 29 9.87 -2.71 -1.02
N ALA A 30 10.42 -2.91 0.17
CA ALA A 30 11.55 -2.12 0.64
C ALA A 30 12.85 -2.71 0.09
N LYS A 31 13.79 -1.85 -0.29
CA LYS A 31 15.14 -2.30 -0.64
C LYS A 31 15.80 -2.89 0.61
N PRO A 32 16.75 -3.83 0.44
CA PRO A 32 17.45 -4.40 1.60
C PRO A 32 18.00 -3.32 2.52
N GLY A 33 17.72 -3.46 3.82
CA GLY A 33 18.18 -2.51 4.84
C GLY A 33 17.39 -1.21 4.92
N LYS A 34 16.32 -1.06 4.12
CA LYS A 34 15.54 0.19 4.07
C LYS A 34 14.12 0.05 4.61
N GLN A 35 13.81 -1.02 5.31
CA GLN A 35 12.46 -1.23 5.85
C GLN A 35 12.06 -0.13 6.85
N SER A 36 13.00 0.41 7.59
CA SER A 36 12.75 1.51 8.53
C SER A 36 12.23 2.77 7.84
N MET A 37 12.45 2.92 6.54
CA MET A 37 11.96 4.06 5.78
C MET A 37 10.44 4.09 5.65
N ARG A 38 9.74 3.01 5.95
CA ARG A 38 8.28 3.00 5.97
C ARG A 38 7.73 3.99 7.01
N ALA A 39 8.43 4.17 8.13
CA ALA A 39 8.05 5.15 9.14
C ALA A 39 8.19 6.58 8.60
N VAL A 40 9.16 6.82 7.73
CA VAL A 40 9.32 8.12 7.08
C VAL A 40 8.13 8.43 6.16
N LEU A 41 7.65 7.41 5.44
CA LEU A 41 6.47 7.58 4.58
C LEU A 41 5.21 7.97 5.36
N ARG A 42 5.15 7.61 6.64
CA ARG A 42 3.98 7.90 7.47
C ARG A 42 3.97 9.31 8.04
N LYS A 43 5.06 10.03 8.00
CA LYS A 43 5.12 11.36 8.60
C LYS A 43 4.17 12.31 7.89
N THR A 44 3.46 13.09 8.69
CA THR A 44 2.58 14.12 8.14
C THR A 44 3.40 15.27 7.59
N LEU A 45 2.86 15.94 6.58
CA LEU A 45 3.49 17.12 6.01
C LEU A 45 2.81 18.37 6.58
N ALA A 46 3.57 19.15 7.35
CA ALA A 46 3.08 20.40 7.97
C ALA A 46 1.80 20.18 8.80
N ASP A 47 1.59 19.01 9.35
CA ASP A 47 0.39 18.60 10.11
C ASP A 47 -0.92 18.76 9.36
N LYS A 48 -0.87 18.92 8.05
CA LYS A 48 -2.06 19.12 7.22
C LYS A 48 -2.25 18.03 6.16
N VAL A 49 -1.17 17.38 5.76
CA VAL A 49 -1.21 16.31 4.76
C VAL A 49 -0.85 15.01 5.46
N PHE A 50 -1.74 14.03 5.36
CA PHE A 50 -1.59 12.73 6.00
C PHE A 50 -1.44 11.66 4.92
N PHE A 51 -0.50 10.75 5.11
CA PHE A 51 -0.23 9.68 4.15
C PHE A 51 -0.69 8.35 4.72
N SER A 52 -1.37 7.58 3.90
CA SER A 52 -1.82 6.24 4.27
C SER A 52 -1.69 5.30 3.07
N GLY A 53 -1.74 4.01 3.34
CA GLY A 53 -1.62 2.98 2.33
C GLY A 53 -0.81 1.82 2.88
N GLU A 54 -0.80 0.69 2.16
CA GLU A 54 -0.09 -0.50 2.64
C GLU A 54 1.41 -0.25 2.83
N ALA A 55 2.00 0.62 2.01
CA ALA A 55 3.42 0.94 2.10
C ALA A 55 3.80 1.61 3.41
N THR A 56 2.86 2.31 4.05
CA THR A 56 3.13 3.05 5.29
C THR A 56 2.95 2.19 6.54
N HIS A 57 2.33 1.02 6.43
CA HIS A 57 2.12 0.16 7.60
C HIS A 57 3.43 -0.43 8.08
N ARG A 58 3.58 -0.51 9.40
CA ARG A 58 4.83 -0.94 10.03
C ARG A 58 5.14 -2.40 9.79
N THR A 59 4.14 -3.28 9.85
CA THR A 59 4.34 -4.72 9.81
C THR A 59 3.51 -5.44 8.75
N GLN A 60 2.38 -4.89 8.34
CA GLN A 60 1.46 -5.55 7.42
C GLN A 60 1.49 -4.94 6.02
N TRP A 61 2.66 -4.52 5.57
CA TRP A 61 2.84 -4.02 4.22
C TRP A 61 2.51 -5.14 3.20
N GLY A 62 2.12 -4.72 2.00
CA GLY A 62 1.79 -5.66 0.95
C GLY A 62 0.45 -6.35 1.14
N SER A 63 -0.40 -5.88 2.06
CA SER A 63 -1.68 -6.53 2.36
C SER A 63 -2.81 -5.51 2.43
N VAL A 64 -4.03 -6.01 2.25
CA VAL A 64 -5.24 -5.21 2.40
C VAL A 64 -5.36 -4.72 3.85
N ASN A 65 -5.00 -5.55 4.82
CA ASN A 65 -5.02 -5.17 6.23
C ASN A 65 -4.10 -3.98 6.50
N GLY A 66 -2.91 -3.96 5.89
CA GLY A 66 -2.00 -2.84 6.03
C GLY A 66 -2.60 -1.54 5.51
N GLY A 67 -3.27 -1.61 4.37
CA GLY A 67 -3.98 -0.45 3.82
C GLY A 67 -5.10 0.03 4.74
N LEU A 68 -5.90 -0.90 5.27
CA LEU A 68 -7.00 -0.59 6.16
C LEU A 68 -6.52 0.07 7.46
N TYR A 69 -5.54 -0.54 8.12
CA TYR A 69 -5.04 -0.02 9.40
C TYR A 69 -4.33 1.32 9.24
N SER A 70 -3.56 1.50 8.17
CA SER A 70 -2.90 2.79 7.93
C SER A 70 -3.91 3.89 7.65
N GLY A 71 -4.98 3.59 6.92
CA GLY A 71 -6.06 4.55 6.69
C GLY A 71 -6.76 4.94 7.98
N ARG A 72 -7.02 3.97 8.85
CA ARG A 72 -7.61 4.21 10.17
C ARG A 72 -6.72 5.12 11.01
N ASP A 73 -5.41 4.84 11.06
CA ASP A 73 -4.47 5.64 11.84
C ASP A 73 -4.40 7.08 11.32
N SER A 74 -4.34 7.25 10.00
CA SER A 74 -4.33 8.59 9.40
C SER A 74 -5.62 9.35 9.68
N ALA A 75 -6.75 8.67 9.65
CA ALA A 75 -8.03 9.29 9.97
C ALA A 75 -8.10 9.77 11.41
N VAL A 76 -7.57 8.98 12.36
CA VAL A 76 -7.50 9.37 13.77
C VAL A 76 -6.63 10.61 13.95
N GLN A 77 -5.47 10.65 13.27
CA GLN A 77 -4.57 11.80 13.33
C GLN A 77 -5.23 13.06 12.74
N ALA A 78 -5.90 12.91 11.61
CA ALA A 78 -6.60 14.03 10.98
C ALA A 78 -7.73 14.56 11.85
N ALA A 79 -8.50 13.68 12.48
CA ALA A 79 -9.58 14.07 13.39
C ALA A 79 -9.03 14.82 14.60
N ALA A 80 -7.90 14.36 15.15
CA ALA A 80 -7.25 15.03 16.28
C ALA A 80 -6.79 16.44 15.89
N TYR A 81 -6.25 16.59 14.67
CA TYR A 81 -5.85 17.91 14.17
C TYR A 81 -7.04 18.86 14.04
N ILE A 82 -8.15 18.37 13.48
CA ILE A 82 -9.36 19.17 13.32
C ILE A 82 -9.89 19.64 14.68
N LYS A 83 -9.87 18.77 15.69
CA LYS A 83 -10.29 19.14 17.04
C LYS A 83 -9.41 20.24 17.64
N ARG A 84 -8.11 20.22 17.34
CA ARG A 84 -7.17 21.22 17.88
C ARG A 84 -7.42 22.61 17.32
N ILE A 85 -7.82 22.71 16.06
CA ILE A 85 -8.00 23.99 15.38
C ILE A 85 -9.44 24.52 15.46
N SER A 86 -10.37 23.67 15.91
CA SER A 86 -11.75 24.11 16.11
C SER A 86 -12.01 24.43 17.56
#